data_be9a6058f96bcc40a98a3596e361c86e
#
_entry.id   be9a6058f96bcc40a98a3596e361c86e
#
_cell.length_a   1.000
_cell.length_b   1.000
_cell.length_c   1.000
_cell.angle_alpha   90.00
_cell.angle_beta   90.00
_cell.angle_gamma   90.00
#
_symmetry.space_group_name_H-M   'P 1'
#
loop_
_entity.id
_entity.type
_entity.pdbx_description
1 polymer ?
#
loop_
_entity_poly.entity_id
_entity_poly.type
_entity_poly.pdbx_seq_one_letter_code
_entity_poly.pdbx_strand_id
1 'polypeptide(L)'
;GGQDPFGPYEPDPNWPKDISTLPGNEGWTWGAIQGIFAESADRIIVIQRGVLPKIDRPELRFIEDQGTRLRFPVGRNYAGRDNTMPWRDGTQASPDHNNEDGWAQWEGAGYVRDVDARWAHCVVVIDGDGNIVETWDQWDSMWVKPHAVHVNPFDPDKHIWIVDDFAHAI
;
A
#
# COMPACT_ATOMS: atom_id res chain seq x y z
N GLY A 1 7.26 27.40 23.11
CA GLY A 1 6.40 26.25 23.05
C GLY A 1 6.19 25.91 21.58
N GLY A 2 6.69 24.75 21.14
CA GLY A 2 6.37 24.24 19.80
C GLY A 2 4.88 23.95 19.75
N GLN A 3 4.24 24.40 18.70
CA GLN A 3 2.86 24.04 18.43
C GLN A 3 2.86 22.55 18.11
N ASP A 4 2.07 21.76 18.84
CA ASP A 4 1.88 20.37 18.53
C ASP A 4 1.22 20.27 17.12
N PRO A 5 1.92 19.73 16.12
CA PRO A 5 1.41 19.71 14.75
C PRO A 5 0.20 18.79 14.58
N PHE A 6 -0.05 17.90 15.55
CA PHE A 6 -1.12 16.90 15.48
C PHE A 6 -2.28 17.20 16.45
N GLY A 7 -2.21 18.31 17.20
CA GLY A 7 -3.20 18.64 18.23
C GLY A 7 -3.16 17.62 19.39
N PRO A 8 -4.33 17.24 19.94
CA PRO A 8 -4.42 16.32 21.09
C PRO A 8 -4.31 14.83 20.66
N TYR A 9 -3.91 14.53 19.43
CA TYR A 9 -3.84 13.18 18.90
C TYR A 9 -2.42 12.66 18.91
N GLU A 10 -2.24 11.42 19.32
CA GLU A 10 -0.99 10.70 19.22
C GLU A 10 -1.15 9.55 18.21
N PRO A 11 -0.19 9.34 17.29
CA PRO A 11 -0.20 8.18 16.42
C PRO A 11 -0.03 6.90 17.24
N ASP A 12 -0.89 5.91 17.01
CA ASP A 12 -0.67 4.58 17.54
C ASP A 12 0.24 3.79 16.58
N PRO A 13 1.47 3.45 16.99
CA PRO A 13 2.39 2.72 16.14
C PRO A 13 1.99 1.25 15.92
N ASN A 14 1.00 0.76 16.68
CA ASN A 14 0.53 -0.62 16.61
C ASN A 14 -0.78 -0.76 15.83
N TRP A 15 -1.31 0.35 15.31
CA TRP A 15 -2.51 0.36 14.50
C TRP A 15 -2.21 0.84 13.07
N PRO A 16 -2.67 0.13 12.02
CA PRO A 16 -3.26 -1.20 12.05
C PRO A 16 -2.22 -2.29 12.32
N LYS A 17 -2.67 -3.49 12.71
CA LYS A 17 -1.79 -4.64 12.79
C LYS A 17 -1.25 -4.99 11.41
N ASP A 18 -0.03 -5.51 11.40
CA ASP A 18 0.65 -5.84 10.16
C ASP A 18 -0.07 -6.97 9.41
N ILE A 19 -0.01 -6.95 8.07
CA ILE A 19 -0.63 -7.96 7.21
C ILE A 19 -0.11 -9.37 7.51
N SER A 20 1.09 -9.49 8.10
CA SER A 20 1.68 -10.75 8.54
C SER A 20 0.89 -11.47 9.63
N THR A 21 -0.10 -10.81 10.23
CA THR A 21 -1.03 -11.45 11.17
C THR A 21 -2.07 -12.34 10.49
N LEU A 22 -2.26 -12.19 9.17
CA LEU A 22 -3.11 -13.08 8.39
C LEU A 22 -2.38 -14.40 8.11
N PRO A 23 -3.06 -15.56 8.26
CA PRO A 23 -2.48 -16.86 7.94
C PRO A 23 -1.92 -16.90 6.50
N GLY A 24 -0.71 -17.40 6.34
CA GLY A 24 -0.02 -17.47 5.03
C GLY A 24 0.65 -16.17 4.59
N ASN A 25 0.62 -15.13 5.43
CA ASN A 25 1.27 -13.85 5.15
C ASN A 25 2.38 -13.49 6.13
N GLU A 26 2.93 -14.45 6.86
CA GLU A 26 3.92 -14.22 7.93
C GLU A 26 5.18 -13.48 7.46
N GLY A 27 5.54 -13.66 6.18
CA GLY A 27 6.67 -12.97 5.54
C GLY A 27 6.31 -11.69 4.79
N TRP A 28 5.07 -11.21 4.90
CA TRP A 28 4.57 -10.08 4.12
C TRP A 28 4.13 -8.91 5.02
N THR A 29 4.17 -7.72 4.46
CA THR A 29 3.70 -6.50 5.10
C THR A 29 2.89 -5.66 4.12
N TRP A 30 2.31 -4.59 4.63
CA TRP A 30 1.53 -3.64 3.85
C TRP A 30 2.29 -3.14 2.62
N GLY A 31 1.58 -3.11 1.50
CA GLY A 31 2.03 -2.39 0.33
C GLY A 31 1.74 -0.88 0.42
N ALA A 32 1.57 -0.26 -0.73
CA ALA A 32 1.23 1.15 -0.78
C ALA A 32 -0.25 1.36 -0.46
N ILE A 33 -0.56 1.78 0.76
CA ILE A 33 -1.91 2.20 1.15
C ILE A 33 -2.26 3.47 0.40
N GLN A 34 -3.42 3.47 -0.27
CA GLN A 34 -3.86 4.57 -1.13
C GLN A 34 -5.13 5.25 -0.63
N GLY A 35 -6.00 4.52 0.03
CA GLY A 35 -7.25 5.06 0.51
C GLY A 35 -7.73 4.41 1.80
N ILE A 36 -8.38 5.19 2.62
CA ILE A 36 -8.99 4.75 3.88
C ILE A 36 -10.36 5.39 3.98
N PHE A 37 -11.35 4.60 4.36
CA PHE A 37 -12.69 5.08 4.69
C PHE A 37 -13.16 4.46 6.00
N ALA A 38 -13.38 5.27 7.01
CA ALA A 38 -13.97 4.83 8.27
C ALA A 38 -15.50 4.90 8.17
N GLU A 39 -16.14 3.76 8.03
CA GLU A 39 -17.60 3.66 8.12
C GLU A 39 -18.06 3.76 9.57
N SER A 40 -17.31 3.16 10.47
CA SER A 40 -17.49 3.26 11.92
C SER A 40 -16.15 3.07 12.62
N ALA A 41 -16.12 3.18 13.94
CA ALA A 41 -14.91 2.93 14.74
C ALA A 41 -14.37 1.50 14.59
N ASP A 42 -15.26 0.54 14.30
CA ASP A 42 -14.93 -0.88 14.19
C ASP A 42 -14.99 -1.40 12.74
N ARG A 43 -15.15 -0.49 11.78
CA ARG A 43 -15.18 -0.86 10.37
C ARG A 43 -14.50 0.20 9.52
N ILE A 44 -13.22 -0.04 9.27
CA ILE A 44 -12.36 0.84 8.50
C ILE A 44 -11.93 0.09 7.24
N ILE A 45 -12.34 0.59 6.08
CA ILE A 45 -12.00 0.02 4.78
C ILE A 45 -10.70 0.65 4.32
N VAL A 46 -9.74 -0.19 3.98
CA VAL A 46 -8.41 0.22 3.52
C VAL A 46 -8.15 -0.36 2.15
N ILE A 47 -7.63 0.47 1.25
CA ILE A 47 -7.17 0.03 -0.07
C ILE A 47 -5.66 0.16 -0.15
N GLN A 48 -5.05 -0.89 -0.70
CA GLN A 48 -3.61 -0.92 -0.94
C GLN A 48 -3.29 -1.54 -2.30
N ARG A 49 -2.06 -1.39 -2.73
CA ARG A 49 -1.54 -1.97 -3.97
C ARG A 49 -0.67 -3.17 -3.67
N GLY A 50 -1.33 -4.30 -3.40
CA GLY A 50 -0.67 -5.55 -3.06
C GLY A 50 0.13 -5.51 -1.76
N VAL A 51 0.91 -6.54 -1.51
CA VAL A 51 1.74 -6.69 -0.33
C VAL A 51 3.21 -6.82 -0.69
N LEU A 52 4.08 -6.38 0.20
CA LEU A 52 5.53 -6.39 0.04
C LEU A 52 6.18 -7.37 1.01
N PRO A 53 7.35 -7.95 0.69
CA PRO A 53 8.06 -8.80 1.62
C PRO A 53 8.49 -8.01 2.86
N LYS A 54 8.35 -8.64 4.01
CA LYS A 54 8.81 -8.08 5.28
C LYS A 54 10.34 -8.13 5.29
N ILE A 55 10.95 -6.95 5.32
CA ILE A 55 12.40 -6.81 5.36
C ILE A 55 12.79 -5.91 6.53
N ASP A 56 13.94 -6.15 7.11
CA ASP A 56 14.50 -5.25 8.09
C ASP A 56 14.77 -3.89 7.44
N ARG A 57 14.34 -2.84 8.11
CA ARG A 57 14.67 -1.49 7.65
C ARG A 57 16.17 -1.26 7.81
N PRO A 58 16.88 -0.88 6.76
CA PRO A 58 18.28 -0.52 6.89
C PRO A 58 18.42 0.72 7.77
N GLU A 59 19.55 0.81 8.43
CA GLU A 59 19.85 2.01 9.22
C GLU A 59 19.83 3.27 8.33
N LEU A 60 19.31 4.35 8.89
CA LEU A 60 19.35 5.63 8.23
C LEU A 60 20.79 6.17 8.23
N ARG A 61 21.27 6.55 7.07
CA ARG A 61 22.57 7.21 6.96
C ARG A 61 22.42 8.58 6.32
N PHE A 62 23.35 9.48 6.65
CA PHE A 62 23.45 10.74 5.96
C PHE A 62 24.08 10.54 4.59
N ILE A 63 23.61 11.28 3.62
CA ILE A 63 24.30 11.45 2.34
C ILE A 63 25.10 12.72 2.47
N GLU A 64 26.42 12.59 2.54
CA GLU A 64 27.34 13.69 2.87
C GLU A 64 27.17 14.87 1.92
N ASP A 65 27.07 14.63 0.63
CA ASP A 65 26.94 15.67 -0.40
C ASP A 65 25.58 16.39 -0.40
N GLN A 66 24.62 15.90 0.35
CA GLN A 66 23.27 16.49 0.45
C GLN A 66 23.05 17.27 1.75
N GLY A 67 24.10 17.36 2.58
CA GLY A 67 24.06 18.02 3.87
C GLY A 67 23.45 17.18 4.98
N THR A 68 23.49 17.72 6.19
CA THR A 68 23.13 16.99 7.42
C THR A 68 21.63 16.78 7.63
N ARG A 69 20.79 17.35 6.79
CA ARG A 69 19.34 17.32 6.97
C ARG A 69 18.64 16.15 6.26
N LEU A 70 19.30 15.57 5.27
CA LEU A 70 18.71 14.47 4.52
C LEU A 70 19.22 13.13 5.07
N ARG A 71 18.28 12.32 5.47
CA ARG A 71 18.52 10.93 5.88
C ARG A 71 17.70 10.03 4.97
N PHE A 72 18.35 9.09 4.34
CA PHE A 72 17.67 8.11 3.51
C PHE A 72 17.85 6.71 4.10
N PRO A 73 16.79 5.91 4.16
CA PRO A 73 16.97 4.50 4.35
C PRO A 73 17.67 3.95 3.11
N VAL A 74 18.83 3.36 3.31
CA VAL A 74 19.54 2.67 2.23
C VAL A 74 19.08 1.24 2.29
N GLY A 75 18.16 0.89 1.45
CA GLY A 75 17.59 -0.43 1.42
C GLY A 75 17.33 -0.92 0.01
N ARG A 76 16.82 -2.13 -0.03
CA ARG A 76 16.52 -2.86 -1.26
C ARG A 76 15.75 -2.03 -2.30
N ASN A 77 14.82 -1.20 -1.85
CA ASN A 77 13.99 -0.39 -2.75
C ASN A 77 14.72 0.79 -3.37
N TYR A 78 15.89 1.15 -2.86
CA TYR A 78 16.65 2.31 -3.34
C TYR A 78 18.00 1.94 -3.93
N ALA A 79 18.60 0.88 -3.47
CA ALA A 79 19.95 0.49 -3.85
C ALA A 79 19.98 -0.81 -4.66
N GLY A 80 18.87 -1.48 -4.75
CA GLY A 80 18.87 -2.87 -5.17
C GLY A 80 19.08 -3.12 -6.64
N ARG A 81 19.00 -2.12 -7.48
CA ARG A 81 19.12 -2.32 -8.93
C ARG A 81 19.67 -1.07 -9.57
N ASP A 82 20.96 -0.97 -9.60
CA ASP A 82 21.71 0.05 -10.34
C ASP A 82 21.30 1.50 -10.04
N ASN A 83 20.84 1.76 -8.79
CA ASN A 83 20.31 3.06 -8.36
C ASN A 83 19.11 3.57 -9.17
N THR A 84 18.52 2.75 -10.01
CA THR A 84 17.29 3.09 -10.70
C THR A 84 16.10 2.59 -9.91
N MET A 85 15.20 3.49 -9.58
CA MET A 85 13.86 3.11 -9.16
C MET A 85 13.14 2.62 -10.41
N PRO A 86 12.69 1.35 -10.45
CA PRO A 86 12.11 0.80 -11.67
C PRO A 86 11.04 1.70 -12.30
N TRP A 87 10.21 2.32 -11.48
CA TRP A 87 9.16 3.24 -11.93
C TRP A 87 9.65 4.64 -12.34
N ARG A 88 10.94 4.94 -12.21
CA ARG A 88 11.54 6.21 -12.67
C ARG A 88 12.34 6.06 -13.94
N ASP A 89 12.55 4.85 -14.36
CA ASP A 89 13.11 4.59 -15.67
C ASP A 89 12.01 4.93 -16.70
N GLY A 90 12.18 6.01 -17.42
CA GLY A 90 11.25 6.44 -18.46
C GLY A 90 11.10 5.45 -19.62
N THR A 91 11.86 4.36 -19.59
CA THR A 91 11.71 3.24 -20.54
C THR A 91 10.68 2.21 -20.09
N GLN A 92 10.20 2.30 -18.86
CA GLN A 92 9.18 1.38 -18.39
C GLN A 92 7.85 1.76 -19.01
N ALA A 93 7.40 0.87 -19.85
CA ALA A 93 6.08 0.96 -20.41
C ALA A 93 5.05 1.14 -19.30
N SER A 94 4.11 2.02 -19.53
CA SER A 94 2.88 2.01 -18.75
C SER A 94 2.37 0.58 -18.69
N PRO A 95 1.84 0.13 -17.56
CA PRO A 95 1.24 -1.19 -17.47
C PRO A 95 0.32 -1.40 -18.66
N ASP A 96 0.41 -2.57 -19.26
CA ASP A 96 -0.47 -2.90 -20.36
C ASP A 96 -1.91 -2.92 -19.82
N HIS A 97 -2.77 -2.12 -20.43
CA HIS A 97 -4.18 -2.04 -20.07
C HIS A 97 -4.95 -3.37 -20.27
N ASN A 98 -4.35 -4.31 -20.95
CA ASN A 98 -4.94 -5.61 -21.22
C ASN A 98 -4.60 -6.66 -20.16
N ASN A 99 -3.88 -6.30 -19.12
CA ASN A 99 -3.56 -7.23 -18.05
C ASN A 99 -4.74 -7.40 -17.09
N GLU A 100 -5.03 -8.63 -16.78
CA GLU A 100 -6.19 -9.04 -16.00
C GLU A 100 -6.07 -8.67 -14.51
N ASP A 101 -4.89 -8.30 -14.04
CA ASP A 101 -4.63 -7.87 -12.67
C ASP A 101 -3.56 -6.75 -12.59
N GLY A 102 -3.43 -6.14 -11.43
CA GLY A 102 -2.45 -5.08 -11.20
C GLY A 102 -1.00 -5.55 -11.16
N TRP A 103 -0.76 -6.86 -11.24
CA TRP A 103 0.58 -7.43 -11.20
C TRP A 103 1.47 -6.95 -12.36
N ALA A 104 0.91 -6.70 -13.49
CA ALA A 104 1.67 -6.25 -14.66
C ALA A 104 2.49 -4.98 -14.40
N GLN A 105 2.02 -4.09 -13.54
CA GLN A 105 2.81 -2.93 -13.13
C GLN A 105 4.10 -3.34 -12.44
N TRP A 106 4.00 -4.31 -11.55
CA TRP A 106 5.13 -4.79 -10.77
C TRP A 106 6.11 -5.57 -11.63
N GLU A 107 5.60 -6.41 -12.52
CA GLU A 107 6.40 -7.18 -13.47
C GLU A 107 7.11 -6.25 -14.46
N GLY A 108 6.42 -5.27 -15.02
CA GLY A 108 6.99 -4.23 -15.86
C GLY A 108 8.08 -3.43 -15.16
N ALA A 109 7.97 -3.26 -13.84
CA ALA A 109 9.00 -2.69 -12.99
C ALA A 109 10.12 -3.67 -12.61
N GLY A 110 10.08 -4.89 -13.12
CA GLY A 110 11.09 -5.92 -12.87
C GLY A 110 10.96 -6.62 -11.53
N TYR A 111 9.81 -6.55 -10.87
CA TYR A 111 9.55 -7.34 -9.66
C TYR A 111 9.27 -8.79 -10.03
N VAL A 112 9.68 -9.69 -9.17
CA VAL A 112 9.39 -11.12 -9.29
C VAL A 112 8.19 -11.45 -8.42
N ARG A 113 7.15 -12.02 -9.04
CA ARG A 113 5.91 -12.41 -8.36
C ARG A 113 6.23 -13.34 -7.18
N ASP A 114 5.56 -13.10 -6.07
CA ASP A 114 5.69 -13.86 -4.83
C ASP A 114 7.09 -13.87 -4.18
N VAL A 115 8.00 -13.05 -4.70
CA VAL A 115 9.34 -12.83 -4.15
C VAL A 115 9.52 -11.37 -3.76
N ASP A 116 9.33 -10.47 -4.71
CA ASP A 116 9.53 -9.03 -4.51
C ASP A 116 8.23 -8.30 -4.17
N ALA A 117 7.11 -8.84 -4.60
CA ALA A 117 5.77 -8.36 -4.31
C ALA A 117 4.73 -9.45 -4.58
N ARG A 118 3.55 -9.28 -4.00
CA ARG A 118 2.37 -10.10 -4.27
C ARG A 118 1.17 -9.19 -4.46
N TRP A 119 0.43 -9.39 -5.55
CA TRP A 119 -0.82 -8.67 -5.78
C TRP A 119 -1.93 -9.41 -5.04
N ALA A 120 -2.16 -9.03 -3.81
CA ALA A 120 -3.11 -9.65 -2.91
C ALA A 120 -3.57 -8.65 -1.85
N HIS A 121 -4.74 -8.89 -1.29
CA HIS A 121 -5.33 -8.10 -0.21
C HIS A 121 -5.45 -6.62 -0.57
N CYS A 122 -5.87 -6.33 -1.81
CA CYS A 122 -6.00 -4.95 -2.26
C CYS A 122 -7.07 -4.17 -1.51
N VAL A 123 -8.08 -4.85 -0.99
CA VAL A 123 -9.11 -4.27 -0.14
C VAL A 123 -9.23 -5.08 1.14
N VAL A 124 -9.07 -4.43 2.26
CA VAL A 124 -9.21 -5.05 3.58
C VAL A 124 -10.11 -4.22 4.48
N VAL A 125 -10.71 -4.85 5.47
CA VAL A 125 -11.47 -4.19 6.53
C VAL A 125 -10.76 -4.40 7.85
N ILE A 126 -10.59 -3.33 8.60
CA ILE A 126 -9.88 -3.29 9.88
C ILE A 126 -10.85 -2.85 10.97
N ASP A 127 -10.79 -3.49 12.13
CA ASP A 127 -11.55 -3.09 13.31
C ASP A 127 -10.83 -2.00 14.12
N GLY A 128 -11.48 -1.50 15.18
CA GLY A 128 -10.94 -0.48 16.07
C GLY A 128 -9.67 -0.90 16.79
N ASP A 129 -9.48 -2.20 17.03
CA ASP A 129 -8.29 -2.77 17.66
C ASP A 129 -7.14 -3.03 16.64
N GLY A 130 -7.35 -2.67 15.38
CA GLY A 130 -6.37 -2.82 14.31
C GLY A 130 -6.31 -4.21 13.69
N ASN A 131 -7.23 -5.12 14.04
CA ASN A 131 -7.27 -6.44 13.42
C ASN A 131 -7.82 -6.34 12.01
N ILE A 132 -7.24 -7.11 11.09
CA ILE A 132 -7.81 -7.30 9.76
C ILE A 132 -8.93 -8.34 9.91
N VAL A 133 -10.17 -7.91 9.74
CA VAL A 133 -11.37 -8.74 9.95
C VAL A 133 -11.99 -9.27 8.66
N GLU A 134 -11.72 -8.61 7.55
CA GLU A 134 -12.12 -9.06 6.21
C GLU A 134 -11.00 -8.81 5.22
N THR A 135 -10.86 -9.69 4.23
CA THR A 135 -10.09 -9.45 3.00
C THR A 135 -11.02 -9.72 1.81
N TRP A 136 -10.94 -8.87 0.79
CA TRP A 136 -11.78 -9.01 -0.39
C TRP A 136 -10.98 -9.50 -1.58
N ASP A 137 -10.21 -10.54 -1.35
CA ASP A 137 -9.26 -11.12 -2.31
C ASP A 137 -9.90 -11.59 -3.61
N GLN A 138 -11.18 -11.95 -3.57
CA GLN A 138 -11.95 -12.34 -4.74
C GLN A 138 -12.02 -11.23 -5.81
N TRP A 139 -11.72 -9.98 -5.42
CA TRP A 139 -11.75 -8.82 -6.30
C TRP A 139 -10.36 -8.33 -6.70
N ASP A 140 -9.28 -8.95 -6.20
CA ASP A 140 -7.91 -8.49 -6.47
C ASP A 140 -7.60 -8.42 -7.97
N SER A 141 -8.13 -9.35 -8.75
CA SER A 141 -7.95 -9.37 -10.21
C SER A 141 -8.64 -8.22 -10.95
N MET A 142 -9.58 -7.53 -10.30
CA MET A 142 -10.26 -6.39 -10.91
C MET A 142 -9.42 -5.10 -10.87
N TRP A 143 -8.47 -5.03 -9.95
CA TRP A 143 -7.74 -3.80 -9.68
C TRP A 143 -6.45 -3.77 -10.48
N VAL A 144 -6.21 -2.65 -11.13
CA VAL A 144 -4.92 -2.30 -11.74
C VAL A 144 -4.16 -1.33 -10.83
N LYS A 145 -4.87 -0.31 -10.33
CA LYS A 145 -4.27 0.71 -9.48
C LYS A 145 -5.33 1.37 -8.59
N PRO A 146 -5.89 0.62 -7.63
CA PRO A 146 -6.93 1.17 -6.76
C PRO A 146 -6.37 2.35 -5.97
N HIS A 147 -7.16 3.43 -5.85
CA HIS A 147 -6.67 4.71 -5.33
C HIS A 147 -7.54 5.33 -4.26
N ALA A 148 -8.85 5.22 -4.35
CA ALA A 148 -9.75 5.81 -3.37
C ALA A 148 -10.94 4.91 -3.07
N VAL A 149 -11.48 5.02 -1.86
CA VAL A 149 -12.68 4.29 -1.41
C VAL A 149 -13.65 5.25 -0.74
N HIS A 150 -14.92 5.09 -1.06
CA HIS A 150 -16.01 5.84 -0.45
C HIS A 150 -17.23 4.96 -0.23
N VAL A 151 -17.94 5.24 0.86
CA VAL A 151 -19.28 4.72 1.12
C VAL A 151 -20.22 5.90 1.22
N ASN A 152 -21.30 5.89 0.46
CA ASN A 152 -22.32 6.92 0.58
C ASN A 152 -23.15 6.65 1.85
N PRO A 153 -23.14 7.51 2.86
CA PRO A 153 -23.87 7.28 4.10
C PRO A 153 -25.40 7.31 3.90
N PHE A 154 -25.87 7.89 2.81
CA PHE A 154 -27.29 7.98 2.47
C PHE A 154 -27.78 6.84 1.59
N ASP A 155 -26.88 5.97 1.15
CA ASP A 155 -27.23 4.79 0.39
C ASP A 155 -27.71 3.69 1.38
N PRO A 156 -28.96 3.22 1.28
CA PRO A 156 -29.47 2.19 2.19
C PRO A 156 -28.75 0.85 2.03
N ASP A 157 -28.23 0.59 0.84
CA ASP A 157 -27.52 -0.67 0.53
C ASP A 157 -26.04 -0.61 0.82
N LYS A 158 -25.52 0.57 1.22
CA LYS A 158 -24.13 0.78 1.59
C LYS A 158 -23.15 0.33 0.51
N HIS A 159 -23.45 0.62 -0.74
CA HIS A 159 -22.51 0.36 -1.82
C HIS A 159 -21.18 1.04 -1.57
N ILE A 160 -20.12 0.32 -1.87
CA ILE A 160 -18.76 0.80 -1.74
C ILE A 160 -18.24 1.16 -3.12
N TRP A 161 -17.75 2.38 -3.23
CA TRP A 161 -17.21 2.92 -4.47
C TRP A 161 -15.70 2.94 -4.38
N ILE A 162 -15.04 2.24 -5.28
CA ILE A 162 -13.58 2.22 -5.37
C ILE A 162 -13.18 2.80 -6.71
N VAL A 163 -12.31 3.79 -6.67
CA VAL A 163 -11.73 4.40 -7.86
C VAL A 163 -10.44 3.70 -8.21
N ASP A 164 -10.31 3.23 -9.44
CA ASP A 164 -9.04 2.79 -10.00
C ASP A 164 -8.52 3.88 -10.95
N ASP A 165 -7.44 4.57 -10.56
CA ASP A 165 -6.95 5.75 -11.29
C ASP A 165 -6.24 5.40 -12.59
N PHE A 166 -5.85 4.16 -12.77
CA PHE A 166 -5.19 3.69 -13.98
C PHE A 166 -6.18 3.04 -14.96
N ALA A 167 -7.08 2.23 -14.45
CA ALA A 167 -8.15 1.66 -15.27
C ALA A 167 -9.21 2.71 -15.67
N HIS A 168 -9.14 3.92 -15.10
CA HIS A 168 -10.16 4.97 -15.28
C HIS A 168 -11.57 4.46 -14.98
N ALA A 169 -11.71 3.67 -13.94
CA ALA A 169 -12.94 2.98 -13.55
C ALA A 169 -13.36 3.34 -12.12
N ILE A 170 -14.65 3.18 -11.88
CA ILE A 170 -15.26 3.26 -10.54
C ILE A 170 -16.15 2.05 -10.36
#